data_d780a3a69f592e11eb2c7b266ca5da63
#
_entry.id   d780a3a69f592e11eb2c7b266ca5da63
#
_cell.length_a   1.000
_cell.length_b   1.000
_cell.length_c   1.000
_cell.angle_alpha   90.00
_cell.angle_beta   90.00
_cell.angle_gamma   90.00
#
_symmetry.space_group_name_H-M   'P 1'
#
loop_
_entity.id
_entity.type
_entity.pdbx_description
1 polymer ?
#
loop_
_entity_poly.entity_id
_entity_poly.type
_entity_poly.pdbx_seq_one_letter_code
_entity_poly.pdbx_strand_id
1 'polypeptide(L)' 'MSTNRSTPAEIRRFRVKHALRSIEDALSLLRDRPAEGIETHALERVRDDLAVVLRTLEPAR' A
#
# COMPACT_ATOMS: atom_id res chain seq x y z
N MET A 1 14.40 -24.80 15.97
CA MET A 1 13.59 -23.97 15.88
C MET A 1 13.75 -22.95 14.94
N SER A 2 13.11 -22.80 14.05
CA SER A 2 13.37 -21.91 13.13
C SER A 2 12.69 -20.73 13.40
N THR A 3 13.30 -19.72 13.36
CA THR A 3 12.74 -18.58 13.57
C THR A 3 12.62 -17.94 12.32
N ASN A 4 11.62 -17.79 11.81
CA ASN A 4 11.44 -17.07 10.68
C ASN A 4 11.68 -15.67 10.93
N ARG A 5 12.91 -15.27 10.94
CA ARG A 5 13.20 -13.89 11.13
C ARG A 5 13.20 -13.21 9.85
N SER A 6 12.22 -12.36 9.58
CA SER A 6 12.22 -11.54 8.40
C SER A 6 13.26 -10.46 8.52
N THR A 7 13.91 -10.15 7.44
CA THR A 7 14.86 -9.05 7.45
C THR A 7 14.12 -7.73 7.56
N PRO A 8 14.78 -6.67 7.99
CA PRO A 8 14.12 -5.36 8.06
C PRO A 8 13.56 -4.93 6.72
N ALA A 9 14.23 -5.26 5.63
CA ALA A 9 13.72 -4.93 4.31
C ALA A 9 12.43 -5.67 4.01
N GLU A 10 12.35 -6.94 4.40
CA GLU A 10 11.14 -7.72 4.17
C GLU A 10 9.99 -7.20 5.00
N ILE A 11 10.27 -6.82 6.25
CA ILE A 11 9.24 -6.27 7.11
C ILE A 11 8.71 -4.97 6.53
N ARG A 12 9.62 -4.13 6.05
CA ARG A 12 9.22 -2.85 5.46
C ARG A 12 8.36 -3.06 4.23
N ARG A 13 8.77 -3.97 3.38
CA ARG A 13 8.01 -4.27 2.17
C ARG A 13 6.62 -4.80 2.50
N PHE A 14 6.55 -5.67 3.50
CA PHE A 14 5.28 -6.23 3.92
C PHE A 14 4.35 -5.13 4.43
N ARG A 15 4.87 -4.21 5.21
CA ARG A 15 4.06 -3.13 5.75
C ARG A 15 3.54 -2.20 4.67
N VAL A 16 4.37 -1.91 3.69
CA VAL A 16 3.95 -1.06 2.59
C VAL A 16 2.87 -1.78 1.77
N LYS A 17 3.07 -3.05 1.54
CA LYS A 17 2.11 -3.82 0.79
C LYS A 17 0.76 -3.85 1.51
N HIS A 18 0.80 -4.00 2.82
CA HIS A 18 -0.40 -4.03 3.63
C HIS A 18 -1.10 -2.67 3.61
N ALA A 19 -0.35 -1.61 3.71
CA ALA A 19 -0.92 -0.27 3.66
C ALA A 19 -1.56 0.00 2.30
N LEU A 20 -0.91 -0.42 1.24
CA LEU A 20 -1.45 -0.24 -0.09
C LEU A 20 -2.78 -0.96 -0.23
N ARG A 21 -2.86 -2.17 0.28
CA ARG A 21 -4.09 -2.92 0.21
C ARG A 21 -5.20 -2.25 1.00
N SER A 22 -4.88 -1.71 2.16
CA SER A 22 -5.87 -1.00 2.97
C SER A 22 -6.40 0.22 2.23
N ILE A 23 -5.53 0.92 1.53
CA ILE A 23 -5.95 2.09 0.78
C ILE A 23 -6.81 1.68 -0.41
N GLU A 24 -6.47 0.59 -1.05
CA GLU A 24 -7.30 0.10 -2.16
C GLU A 24 -8.70 -0.29 -1.67
N ASP A 25 -8.77 -0.89 -0.49
CA ASP A 25 -10.06 -1.22 0.09
C ASP A 25 -10.85 0.03 0.40
N ALA A 26 -10.20 1.04 0.94
CA ALA A 26 -10.86 2.30 1.24
C ALA A 26 -11.36 2.97 -0.03
N LEU A 27 -10.58 2.93 -1.09
CA LEU A 27 -11.00 3.49 -2.36
C LEU A 27 -12.21 2.76 -2.91
N SER A 28 -12.22 1.45 -2.74
CA SER A 28 -13.36 0.67 -3.21
C SER A 28 -14.63 1.07 -2.49
N LEU A 29 -14.53 1.31 -1.19
CA LEU A 29 -15.68 1.75 -0.43
C LEU A 29 -16.14 3.14 -0.83
N LEU A 30 -15.20 4.01 -1.13
CA LEU A 30 -15.55 5.37 -1.52
C LEU A 30 -16.18 5.43 -2.90
N ARG A 31 -15.85 4.49 -3.75
CA ARG A 31 -16.42 4.48 -5.08
C ARG A 31 -17.90 4.18 -5.07
N ASP A 32 -18.37 3.45 -4.06
CA ASP A 32 -19.77 3.16 -3.95
C ASP A 32 -20.56 4.34 -3.47
N ARG A 33 -19.88 5.35 -2.95
CA ARG A 33 -20.57 6.55 -2.52
C ARG A 33 -20.09 7.66 -3.38
N PRO A 34 -20.96 8.43 -3.90
CA PRO A 34 -20.53 9.61 -4.66
C PRO A 34 -20.03 10.64 -3.70
N ALA A 35 -19.00 10.33 -3.01
CA ALA A 35 -18.47 11.25 -2.06
C ALA A 35 -17.74 12.37 -2.75
N GLU A 36 -17.21 13.27 -2.00
CA GLU A 36 -16.45 14.34 -2.54
C GLU A 36 -15.22 13.80 -3.22
N GLY A 37 -14.99 14.20 -4.42
CA GLY A 37 -13.87 13.71 -5.18
C GLY A 37 -12.53 14.02 -4.56
N ILE A 38 -12.48 14.97 -3.64
CA ILE A 38 -11.23 15.34 -3.01
C ILE A 38 -10.65 14.18 -2.21
N GLU A 39 -11.48 13.49 -1.45
CA GLU A 39 -11.00 12.38 -0.65
C GLU A 39 -10.51 11.25 -1.52
N THR A 40 -11.25 10.96 -2.57
CA THR A 40 -10.84 9.91 -3.49
C THR A 40 -9.53 10.25 -4.15
N HIS A 41 -9.37 11.49 -4.57
CA HIS A 41 -8.13 11.94 -5.19
C HIS A 41 -6.95 11.81 -4.25
N ALA A 42 -7.14 12.22 -2.99
CA ALA A 42 -6.05 12.15 -2.03
C ALA A 42 -5.62 10.70 -1.81
N LEU A 43 -6.59 9.80 -1.70
CA LEU A 43 -6.26 8.39 -1.51
C LEU A 43 -5.61 7.78 -2.73
N GLU A 44 -6.04 8.19 -3.92
CA GLU A 44 -5.42 7.69 -5.14
C GLU A 44 -3.97 8.11 -5.22
N ARG A 45 -3.67 9.33 -4.80
CA ARG A 45 -2.31 9.78 -4.79
C ARG A 45 -1.46 8.98 -3.82
N VAL A 46 -1.98 8.72 -2.62
CA VAL A 46 -1.26 7.93 -1.65
C VAL A 46 -1.06 6.50 -2.17
N ARG A 47 -2.08 5.95 -2.81
CA ARG A 47 -1.96 4.62 -3.41
C ARG A 47 -0.84 4.58 -4.43
N ASP A 48 -0.80 5.57 -5.30
CA ASP A 48 0.23 5.60 -6.34
C ASP A 48 1.61 5.77 -5.72
N ASP A 49 1.73 6.61 -4.70
CA ASP A 49 3.00 6.80 -4.03
C ASP A 49 3.46 5.52 -3.34
N LEU A 50 2.55 4.82 -2.71
CA LEU A 50 2.90 3.56 -2.07
C LEU A 50 3.30 2.51 -3.08
N ALA A 51 2.66 2.51 -4.23
CA ALA A 51 3.02 1.57 -5.29
C ALA A 51 4.45 1.81 -5.76
N VAL A 52 4.85 3.07 -5.86
CA VAL A 52 6.21 3.39 -6.24
C VAL A 52 7.18 2.95 -5.14
N VAL A 53 6.84 3.21 -3.88
CA VAL A 53 7.70 2.80 -2.79
C VAL A 53 7.84 1.28 -2.76
N LEU A 54 6.76 0.58 -2.95
CA LEU A 54 6.81 -0.87 -2.95
C LEU A 54 7.72 -1.38 -4.06
N ARG A 55 7.64 -0.76 -5.22
CA ARG A 55 8.46 -1.18 -6.34
C ARG A 55 9.94 -0.98 -6.02
N THR A 56 10.28 0.11 -5.34
CA THR A 56 11.67 0.33 -4.99
C THR A 56 12.15 -0.59 -3.90
N LEU A 57 11.24 -1.15 -3.11
CA LEU A 57 11.63 -2.06 -2.05
C LEU A 57 11.76 -3.50 -2.55
N GLU A 58 11.30 -3.79 -3.74
CA GLU A 58 11.40 -5.12 -4.24
C GLU A 58 12.81 -5.43 -4.68
N PRO A 59 13.26 -6.65 -4.47
CA PRO A 59 14.65 -6.97 -4.80
C PRO A 59 14.85 -6.89 -6.30
N ALA A 60 15.99 -6.38 -6.65
CA ALA A 60 16.35 -6.30 -8.05
C ALA A 60 16.69 -7.67 -8.54
N ARG A 61 16.45 -7.91 -9.81
CA ARG A 61 16.75 -9.18 -10.36
C ARG A 61 17.87 -9.18 -11.27
#